data_9c7d08676c5cc838f46098f0e7bd03e7
#
_entry.id   9c7d08676c5cc838f46098f0e7bd03e7
#
_cell.length_a   1.000
_cell.length_b   1.000
_cell.length_c   1.000
_cell.angle_alpha   90.00
_cell.angle_beta   90.00
_cell.angle_gamma   90.00
#
_symmetry.space_group_name_H-M   'P 1'
#
loop_
_entity.id
_entity.type
_entity.pdbx_description
1 polymer ?
#
loop_
_entity_poly.entity_id
_entity_poly.type
_entity_poly.pdbx_seq_one_letter_code
_entity_poly.pdbx_strand_id
1 'polypeptide(L)'
;AAIKAMKDQGINVYADIAVRQKLGADRIEKVTAADFNTKDIPQMIGNKKTVGALSKFTFPGRKSKYSKFKWNWKHFAGIDWKQEEFKKRVCALEGKDYDEADKEYSKYDYIIGSEIDFYNQEVYDELMAWAQWYEKTTDVDGFRFQEAEAIPAWFVKDFIEATSDVPVAAKKKGVDEAPEYVHKDIFAVGDFWHWNTEYLNGYIKATDNEASMFDVPLHFNFHDASVADGEYNMADLLKGSLMMSNPEKAVTFVDNHESQVGGVLESY
;
A
#
# COMPACT_ATOMS: atom_id res chain seq x y z
N ALA A 1 -17.74 -16.96 4.21
CA ALA A 1 -17.76 -18.35 4.72
C ALA A 1 -16.39 -18.79 5.24
N ALA A 2 -15.31 -18.68 4.44
CA ALA A 2 -13.97 -19.15 4.85
C ALA A 2 -13.43 -18.35 6.06
N ILE A 3 -13.46 -17.02 6.02
CA ILE A 3 -13.02 -16.16 7.14
C ILE A 3 -13.74 -16.54 8.44
N LYS A 4 -15.08 -16.65 8.37
CA LYS A 4 -15.85 -17.06 9.55
C LYS A 4 -15.40 -18.43 10.10
N ALA A 5 -15.16 -19.41 9.23
CA ALA A 5 -14.73 -20.73 9.67
C ALA A 5 -13.35 -20.72 10.34
N MET A 6 -12.43 -19.88 9.89
CA MET A 6 -11.12 -19.67 10.54
C MET A 6 -11.27 -18.98 11.89
N LYS A 7 -12.06 -17.92 11.96
CA LYS A 7 -12.35 -17.20 13.22
C LYS A 7 -13.04 -18.08 14.25
N ASP A 8 -13.97 -18.95 13.83
CA ASP A 8 -14.63 -19.93 14.72
C ASP A 8 -13.63 -20.93 15.34
N GLN A 9 -12.42 -21.06 14.77
CA GLN A 9 -11.31 -21.87 15.31
C GLN A 9 -10.25 -21.01 16.05
N GLY A 10 -10.52 -19.73 16.30
CA GLY A 10 -9.59 -18.83 16.96
C GLY A 10 -8.41 -18.38 16.07
N ILE A 11 -8.54 -18.49 14.74
CA ILE A 11 -7.53 -18.05 13.78
C ILE A 11 -7.86 -16.64 13.32
N ASN A 12 -6.95 -15.69 13.54
CA ASN A 12 -7.07 -14.35 12.98
C ASN A 12 -6.82 -14.37 11.48
N VAL A 13 -7.56 -13.54 10.76
CA VAL A 13 -7.49 -13.46 9.30
C VAL A 13 -7.13 -12.04 8.89
N TYR A 14 -6.03 -11.88 8.18
CA TYR A 14 -5.59 -10.61 7.66
C TYR A 14 -5.75 -10.56 6.15
N ALA A 15 -6.05 -9.38 5.62
CA ALA A 15 -6.20 -9.17 4.19
C ALA A 15 -5.04 -8.36 3.62
N ASP A 16 -4.50 -8.81 2.48
CA ASP A 16 -3.55 -8.02 1.71
C ASP A 16 -4.24 -6.86 1.02
N ILE A 17 -3.70 -5.66 1.19
CA ILE A 17 -4.19 -4.41 0.62
C ILE A 17 -3.15 -3.85 -0.36
N ALA A 18 -3.47 -3.95 -1.65
CA ALA A 18 -2.69 -3.38 -2.75
C ALA A 18 -3.41 -2.14 -3.29
N VAL A 19 -3.31 -1.01 -2.58
CA VAL A 19 -4.01 0.24 -2.94
C VAL A 19 -3.16 1.24 -3.69
N ARG A 20 -1.86 1.02 -3.80
CA ARG A 20 -0.93 1.94 -4.44
C ARG A 20 -1.26 2.22 -5.91
N GLN A 21 -1.63 1.19 -6.66
CA GLN A 21 -1.82 1.29 -8.10
C GLN A 21 -3.05 0.52 -8.60
N LYS A 22 -3.42 0.79 -9.84
CA LYS A 22 -4.45 0.03 -10.55
C LYS A 22 -3.93 -0.51 -11.87
N LEU A 23 -4.24 -1.78 -12.11
CA LEU A 23 -3.94 -2.50 -13.34
C LEU A 23 -5.23 -2.88 -14.08
N GLY A 24 -5.13 -3.14 -15.38
CA GLY A 24 -6.24 -3.66 -16.16
C GLY A 24 -7.32 -2.62 -16.48
N ALA A 25 -6.93 -1.38 -16.75
CA ALA A 25 -7.84 -0.38 -17.26
C ALA A 25 -8.56 -0.88 -18.52
N ASP A 26 -9.85 -0.60 -18.64
CA ASP A 26 -10.66 -1.09 -19.77
C ASP A 26 -10.62 -0.16 -20.99
N ARG A 27 -10.06 1.05 -20.85
CA ARG A 27 -9.91 2.01 -21.96
C ARG A 27 -8.68 2.90 -21.82
N ILE A 28 -8.19 3.36 -22.97
CA ILE A 28 -7.14 4.36 -23.10
C ILE A 28 -7.76 5.76 -23.05
N GLU A 29 -7.09 6.69 -22.36
CA GLU A 29 -7.40 8.12 -22.36
C GLU A 29 -6.21 8.90 -22.93
N LYS A 30 -6.49 10.01 -23.60
CA LYS A 30 -5.44 10.96 -24.00
C LYS A 30 -5.15 11.90 -22.84
N VAL A 31 -3.90 11.92 -22.39
CA VAL A 31 -3.44 12.71 -21.25
C VAL A 31 -2.17 13.45 -21.59
N THR A 32 -1.92 14.57 -20.93
CA THR A 32 -0.62 15.23 -21.01
C THR A 32 0.30 14.64 -19.95
N ALA A 33 1.46 14.16 -20.36
CA ALA A 33 2.45 13.55 -19.47
C ALA A 33 3.86 13.92 -19.89
N ALA A 34 4.80 13.85 -18.96
CA ALA A 34 6.22 13.97 -19.18
C ALA A 34 6.96 12.74 -18.65
N ASP A 35 8.03 12.35 -19.33
CA ASP A 35 8.87 11.27 -18.85
C ASP A 35 9.50 11.65 -17.51
N PHE A 36 9.63 10.67 -16.63
CA PHE A 36 10.13 10.84 -15.30
C PHE A 36 11.50 10.21 -15.14
N ASN A 37 12.44 10.92 -14.49
CA ASN A 37 13.73 10.36 -14.14
C ASN A 37 13.63 9.62 -12.81
N THR A 38 13.78 8.31 -12.86
CA THR A 38 13.65 7.43 -11.70
C THR A 38 14.99 7.14 -11.00
N LYS A 39 16.11 7.63 -11.54
CA LYS A 39 17.44 7.19 -11.08
C LYS A 39 18.04 8.02 -9.95
N ASP A 40 17.71 9.32 -9.92
CA ASP A 40 18.31 10.22 -8.93
C ASP A 40 17.21 10.90 -8.10
N ILE A 41 17.13 12.21 -8.15
CA ILE A 41 15.99 12.94 -7.57
C ILE A 41 14.86 12.89 -8.59
N PRO A 42 13.64 12.52 -8.19
CA PRO A 42 12.51 12.48 -9.11
C PRO A 42 12.29 13.82 -9.80
N GLN A 43 12.55 13.86 -11.09
CA GLN A 43 12.37 15.06 -11.89
C GLN A 43 11.69 14.71 -13.20
N MET A 44 10.72 15.53 -13.59
CA MET A 44 10.17 15.45 -14.94
C MET A 44 11.28 15.78 -15.95
N ILE A 45 11.55 14.85 -16.83
CA ILE A 45 12.50 15.01 -17.94
C ILE A 45 11.77 15.07 -19.27
N GLY A 46 12.15 16.03 -20.08
CA GLY A 46 11.57 16.20 -21.40
C GLY A 46 10.34 17.08 -21.44
N ASN A 47 9.84 17.31 -22.65
CA ASN A 47 8.68 18.15 -22.88
C ASN A 47 7.40 17.35 -22.59
N LYS A 48 6.42 18.04 -22.04
CA LYS A 48 5.06 17.52 -21.91
C LYS A 48 4.49 17.14 -23.28
N LYS A 49 3.94 15.94 -23.38
CA LYS A 49 3.34 15.40 -24.61
C LYS A 49 1.97 14.82 -24.31
N THR A 50 1.09 14.87 -25.30
CA THR A 50 -0.16 14.11 -25.25
C THR A 50 0.14 12.65 -25.56
N VAL A 51 -0.18 11.77 -24.64
CA VAL A 51 0.03 10.31 -24.75
C VAL A 51 -1.25 9.57 -24.46
N GLY A 52 -1.36 8.33 -24.94
CA GLY A 52 -2.44 7.42 -24.59
C GLY A 52 -2.09 6.64 -23.33
N ALA A 53 -2.84 6.83 -22.25
CA ALA A 53 -2.67 6.15 -20.97
C ALA A 53 -3.77 5.11 -20.72
N LEU A 54 -3.42 3.96 -20.17
CA LEU A 54 -4.38 2.96 -19.67
C LEU A 54 -4.85 3.36 -18.28
N SER A 55 -5.75 4.33 -18.18
CA SER A 55 -6.16 4.96 -16.94
C SER A 55 -7.67 5.00 -16.70
N LYS A 56 -8.47 4.48 -17.64
CA LYS A 56 -9.93 4.50 -17.49
C LYS A 56 -10.47 3.15 -17.09
N PHE A 57 -11.13 3.12 -15.92
CA PHE A 57 -11.77 1.94 -15.35
C PHE A 57 -13.27 2.21 -15.24
N THR A 58 -14.07 1.56 -16.07
CA THR A 58 -15.52 1.76 -16.11
C THR A 58 -16.31 0.65 -15.39
N PHE A 59 -15.65 -0.45 -15.11
CA PHE A 59 -16.20 -1.61 -14.41
C PHE A 59 -17.57 -2.07 -14.97
N PRO A 60 -17.67 -2.42 -16.26
CA PRO A 60 -18.94 -2.72 -16.90
C PRO A 60 -19.68 -3.90 -16.24
N GLY A 61 -18.95 -4.89 -15.73
CA GLY A 61 -19.51 -6.03 -15.03
C GLY A 61 -20.15 -5.69 -13.67
N ARG A 62 -19.75 -4.58 -13.05
CA ARG A 62 -20.28 -4.13 -11.75
C ARG A 62 -21.70 -3.55 -11.87
N LYS A 63 -22.11 -3.04 -13.03
CA LYS A 63 -23.43 -2.41 -13.29
C LYS A 63 -23.80 -1.35 -12.26
N SER A 64 -22.82 -0.57 -11.79
CA SER A 64 -22.96 0.45 -10.73
C SER A 64 -23.43 -0.10 -9.37
N LYS A 65 -23.34 -1.40 -9.16
CA LYS A 65 -23.56 -2.03 -7.85
C LYS A 65 -22.34 -1.73 -6.95
N TYR A 66 -22.56 -1.45 -5.67
CA TYR A 66 -21.59 -1.08 -4.62
C TYR A 66 -21.09 0.36 -4.74
N SER A 67 -20.46 0.78 -5.82
CA SER A 67 -20.03 2.14 -6.07
C SER A 67 -20.34 2.58 -7.52
N LYS A 68 -20.62 3.85 -7.70
CA LYS A 68 -20.79 4.48 -9.02
C LYS A 68 -19.48 5.12 -9.51
N PHE A 69 -18.45 5.15 -8.68
CA PHE A 69 -17.17 5.77 -8.99
C PHE A 69 -16.51 5.10 -10.20
N LYS A 70 -15.94 5.90 -11.06
CA LYS A 70 -15.21 5.46 -12.25
C LYS A 70 -13.88 6.15 -12.29
N TRP A 71 -12.83 5.36 -12.28
CA TRP A 71 -11.49 5.87 -12.34
C TRP A 71 -11.17 6.39 -13.73
N ASN A 72 -10.42 7.48 -13.76
CA ASN A 72 -9.87 8.11 -14.96
C ASN A 72 -8.52 8.75 -14.63
N TRP A 73 -7.81 9.28 -15.61
CA TRP A 73 -6.47 9.83 -15.46
C TRP A 73 -6.30 10.85 -14.33
N LYS A 74 -7.35 11.59 -13.98
CA LYS A 74 -7.29 12.61 -12.90
C LYS A 74 -7.08 12.01 -11.51
N HIS A 75 -7.35 10.73 -11.36
CA HIS A 75 -7.25 9.99 -10.10
C HIS A 75 -5.87 9.33 -9.90
N PHE A 76 -4.94 9.58 -10.84
CA PHE A 76 -3.61 8.99 -10.82
C PHE A 76 -2.52 10.04 -10.84
N ALA A 77 -1.42 9.79 -10.15
CA ALA A 77 -0.24 10.63 -10.12
C ALA A 77 0.70 10.31 -11.30
N GLY A 78 0.82 9.05 -11.64
CA GLY A 78 1.72 8.57 -12.67
C GLY A 78 1.22 7.33 -13.41
N ILE A 79 1.91 6.99 -14.49
CA ILE A 79 1.67 5.81 -15.31
C ILE A 79 2.99 5.19 -15.74
N ASP A 80 3.01 3.88 -15.97
CA ASP A 80 4.19 3.16 -16.47
C ASP A 80 4.12 2.81 -17.95
N TRP A 81 3.01 3.13 -18.62
CA TRP A 81 2.77 2.73 -20.00
C TRP A 81 2.13 3.84 -20.83
N LYS A 82 2.67 3.99 -22.06
CA LYS A 82 2.14 4.88 -23.10
C LYS A 82 1.83 4.10 -24.36
N GLN A 83 0.71 4.41 -24.99
CA GLN A 83 0.29 3.76 -26.25
C GLN A 83 1.33 3.96 -27.39
N GLU A 84 1.98 5.11 -27.42
CA GLU A 84 2.94 5.49 -28.45
C GLU A 84 4.30 4.79 -28.32
N GLU A 85 4.58 4.22 -27.16
CA GLU A 85 5.82 3.51 -26.87
C GLU A 85 5.50 2.14 -26.28
N PHE A 86 5.82 1.07 -27.01
CA PHE A 86 5.64 -0.32 -26.54
C PHE A 86 6.67 -0.72 -25.46
N LYS A 87 7.21 0.23 -24.72
CA LYS A 87 8.17 -0.01 -23.64
C LYS A 87 7.61 0.54 -22.32
N LYS A 88 7.91 -0.18 -21.24
CA LYS A 88 7.69 0.34 -19.89
C LYS A 88 8.41 1.67 -19.74
N ARG A 89 7.69 2.72 -19.37
CA ARG A 89 8.26 4.04 -19.13
C ARG A 89 7.41 4.83 -18.16
N VAL A 90 7.99 5.17 -17.03
CA VAL A 90 7.32 5.95 -16.01
C VAL A 90 7.12 7.38 -16.51
N CYS A 91 5.90 7.87 -16.37
CA CYS A 91 5.52 9.21 -16.73
C CYS A 91 4.74 9.87 -15.58
N ALA A 92 5.11 11.12 -15.27
CA ALA A 92 4.30 12.00 -14.44
C ALA A 92 3.15 12.58 -15.27
N LEU A 93 1.96 12.61 -14.70
CA LEU A 93 0.80 13.26 -15.30
C LEU A 93 0.82 14.77 -15.05
N GLU A 94 0.27 15.55 -15.97
CA GLU A 94 0.23 17.01 -15.83
C GLU A 94 -0.61 17.44 -14.63
N GLY A 95 -0.08 18.42 -13.88
CA GLY A 95 -0.76 18.97 -12.70
C GLY A 95 -0.73 18.03 -11.48
N LYS A 96 0.09 16.98 -11.52
CA LYS A 96 0.34 16.11 -10.38
C LYS A 96 1.71 16.39 -9.82
N ASP A 97 1.72 16.70 -8.54
CA ASP A 97 2.94 16.81 -7.77
C ASP A 97 3.13 15.50 -7.01
N TYR A 98 4.32 14.94 -7.13
CA TYR A 98 4.73 13.86 -6.23
C TYR A 98 4.99 14.47 -4.87
N ASP A 99 4.36 13.87 -3.88
CA ASP A 99 4.48 14.28 -2.49
C ASP A 99 5.91 14.17 -1.96
N GLU A 100 6.20 14.92 -0.92
CA GLU A 100 7.49 14.83 -0.23
C GLU A 100 7.70 13.47 0.44
N ALA A 101 6.64 12.82 0.92
CA ALA A 101 6.72 11.44 1.41
C ALA A 101 7.08 10.47 0.30
N ASP A 102 6.52 10.63 -0.89
CA ASP A 102 6.91 9.85 -2.07
C ASP A 102 8.37 10.10 -2.45
N LYS A 103 8.89 11.31 -2.26
CA LYS A 103 10.31 11.62 -2.49
C LYS A 103 11.23 10.96 -1.47
N GLU A 104 10.76 10.80 -0.23
CA GLU A 104 11.57 10.28 0.86
C GLU A 104 11.60 8.75 0.89
N TYR A 105 10.49 8.09 0.59
CA TYR A 105 10.31 6.65 0.77
C TYR A 105 10.07 5.89 -0.52
N SER A 106 9.57 6.54 -1.59
CA SER A 106 9.17 5.80 -2.78
C SER A 106 10.30 5.58 -3.77
N LYS A 107 10.27 4.39 -4.33
CA LYS A 107 11.09 4.04 -5.48
C LYS A 107 10.23 4.23 -6.74
N TYR A 108 10.30 5.40 -7.35
CA TYR A 108 9.59 5.72 -8.61
C TYR A 108 9.86 4.72 -9.74
N ASP A 109 10.93 3.93 -9.61
CA ASP A 109 11.28 2.85 -10.53
C ASP A 109 10.20 1.76 -10.60
N TYR A 110 9.32 1.68 -9.61
CA TYR A 110 8.35 0.62 -9.44
C TYR A 110 6.91 1.01 -9.74
N ILE A 111 6.66 2.16 -10.39
CA ILE A 111 5.31 2.45 -10.89
C ILE A 111 4.91 1.31 -11.84
N ILE A 112 3.86 0.59 -11.47
CA ILE A 112 3.26 -0.49 -12.24
C ILE A 112 1.81 -0.12 -12.54
N GLY A 113 1.48 0.11 -13.81
CA GLY A 113 0.14 0.53 -14.20
C GLY A 113 -0.12 2.00 -13.94
N SER A 114 -1.22 2.32 -13.28
CA SER A 114 -1.62 3.69 -12.93
C SER A 114 -1.52 3.89 -11.43
N GLU A 115 -0.58 4.72 -10.99
CA GLU A 115 -0.33 5.03 -9.58
C GLU A 115 -1.40 5.96 -9.03
N ILE A 116 -1.95 5.61 -7.88
CA ILE A 116 -3.06 6.35 -7.28
C ILE A 116 -2.58 7.69 -6.71
N ASP A 117 -3.36 8.74 -6.97
CA ASP A 117 -3.16 10.04 -6.35
C ASP A 117 -3.95 10.11 -5.03
N PHE A 118 -3.31 9.81 -3.92
CA PHE A 118 -3.90 9.84 -2.58
C PHE A 118 -4.35 11.24 -2.13
N TYR A 119 -3.81 12.30 -2.73
CA TYR A 119 -4.18 13.71 -2.43
C TYR A 119 -5.42 14.16 -3.18
N ASN A 120 -5.95 13.35 -4.10
CA ASN A 120 -7.22 13.63 -4.75
C ASN A 120 -8.37 13.24 -3.82
N GLN A 121 -9.18 14.24 -3.40
CA GLN A 121 -10.27 14.03 -2.44
C GLN A 121 -11.30 12.98 -2.91
N GLU A 122 -11.61 12.94 -4.22
CA GLU A 122 -12.55 11.93 -4.77
C GLU A 122 -11.98 10.51 -4.63
N VAL A 123 -10.66 10.36 -4.77
CA VAL A 123 -9.95 9.09 -4.60
C VAL A 123 -9.94 8.69 -3.14
N TYR A 124 -9.59 9.62 -2.25
CA TYR A 124 -9.60 9.40 -0.81
C TYR A 124 -10.97 8.93 -0.33
N ASP A 125 -12.03 9.66 -0.68
CA ASP A 125 -13.39 9.33 -0.28
C ASP A 125 -13.83 7.93 -0.77
N GLU A 126 -13.52 7.59 -2.03
CA GLU A 126 -13.84 6.25 -2.57
C GLU A 126 -13.05 5.14 -1.89
N LEU A 127 -11.77 5.35 -1.58
CA LEU A 127 -10.94 4.35 -0.91
C LEU A 127 -11.35 4.15 0.55
N MET A 128 -11.70 5.21 1.27
CA MET A 128 -12.22 5.10 2.65
C MET A 128 -13.59 4.42 2.68
N ALA A 129 -14.48 4.76 1.76
CA ALA A 129 -15.76 4.06 1.62
C ALA A 129 -15.58 2.58 1.28
N TRP A 130 -14.58 2.25 0.43
CA TRP A 130 -14.23 0.87 0.12
C TRP A 130 -13.64 0.14 1.33
N ALA A 131 -12.76 0.78 2.10
CA ALA A 131 -12.15 0.20 3.30
C ALA A 131 -13.21 -0.24 4.32
N GLN A 132 -14.14 0.67 4.65
CA GLN A 132 -15.25 0.39 5.56
C GLN A 132 -16.19 -0.71 5.04
N TRP A 133 -16.50 -0.67 3.74
CA TRP A 133 -17.30 -1.71 3.12
C TRP A 133 -16.60 -3.07 3.15
N TYR A 134 -15.30 -3.08 2.89
CA TYR A 134 -14.49 -4.31 2.86
C TYR A 134 -14.43 -4.95 4.24
N GLU A 135 -14.06 -4.20 5.27
CA GLU A 135 -14.04 -4.68 6.65
C GLU A 135 -15.41 -5.22 7.07
N LYS A 136 -16.45 -4.43 6.91
CA LYS A 136 -17.85 -4.82 7.27
C LYS A 136 -18.31 -6.07 6.52
N THR A 137 -17.87 -6.29 5.29
CA THR A 137 -18.29 -7.43 4.47
C THR A 137 -17.52 -8.70 4.80
N THR A 138 -16.23 -8.55 5.08
CA THR A 138 -15.31 -9.68 5.27
C THR A 138 -15.09 -10.03 6.73
N ASP A 139 -15.20 -9.05 7.63
CA ASP A 139 -14.90 -9.17 9.05
C ASP A 139 -13.50 -9.72 9.31
N VAL A 140 -12.50 -9.18 8.59
CA VAL A 140 -11.08 -9.51 8.81
C VAL A 140 -10.58 -8.89 10.11
N ASP A 141 -9.52 -9.46 10.68
CA ASP A 141 -8.93 -9.01 11.94
C ASP A 141 -7.79 -8.02 11.73
N GLY A 142 -7.40 -7.77 10.47
CA GLY A 142 -6.36 -6.81 10.14
C GLY A 142 -5.99 -6.78 8.67
N PHE A 143 -4.95 -5.99 8.38
CA PHE A 143 -4.49 -5.71 7.03
C PHE A 143 -2.97 -5.77 6.92
N ARG A 144 -2.49 -6.29 5.78
CA ARG A 144 -1.12 -6.11 5.31
C ARG A 144 -1.14 -5.11 4.15
N PHE A 145 -0.47 -3.98 4.31
CA PHE A 145 -0.30 -2.99 3.25
C PHE A 145 0.91 -3.34 2.41
N GLN A 146 0.66 -3.73 1.17
CA GLN A 146 1.70 -4.06 0.21
C GLN A 146 2.39 -2.78 -0.29
N GLU A 147 3.72 -2.81 -0.39
CA GLU A 147 4.53 -1.66 -0.83
C GLU A 147 4.23 -0.39 0.00
N ALA A 148 4.24 -0.52 1.33
CA ALA A 148 3.87 0.56 2.25
C ALA A 148 4.73 1.82 2.07
N GLU A 149 5.98 1.69 1.61
CA GLU A 149 6.87 2.79 1.28
C GLU A 149 6.32 3.74 0.21
N ALA A 150 5.39 3.27 -0.60
CA ALA A 150 4.75 4.05 -1.65
C ALA A 150 3.31 4.46 -1.32
N ILE A 151 2.88 4.27 -0.08
CA ILE A 151 1.59 4.71 0.43
C ILE A 151 1.83 5.77 1.50
N PRO A 152 1.25 6.97 1.41
CA PRO A 152 1.42 7.98 2.46
C PRO A 152 1.00 7.45 3.83
N ALA A 153 1.83 7.64 4.85
CA ALA A 153 1.58 7.11 6.19
C ALA A 153 0.27 7.65 6.79
N TRP A 154 -0.08 8.92 6.51
CA TRP A 154 -1.34 9.49 6.93
C TRP A 154 -2.56 8.75 6.35
N PHE A 155 -2.47 8.29 5.09
CA PHE A 155 -3.53 7.50 4.47
C PHE A 155 -3.69 6.13 5.14
N VAL A 156 -2.57 5.46 5.45
CA VAL A 156 -2.60 4.18 6.19
C VAL A 156 -3.22 4.36 7.56
N LYS A 157 -2.86 5.42 8.28
CA LYS A 157 -3.49 5.78 9.55
C LYS A 157 -5.00 5.94 9.40
N ASP A 158 -5.45 6.81 8.49
CA ASP A 158 -6.87 7.06 8.26
C ASP A 158 -7.63 5.78 7.86
N PHE A 159 -6.98 4.90 7.08
CA PHE A 159 -7.55 3.61 6.69
C PHE A 159 -7.76 2.71 7.91
N ILE A 160 -6.79 2.62 8.81
CA ILE A 160 -6.89 1.84 10.05
C ILE A 160 -8.02 2.40 10.92
N GLU A 161 -8.03 3.70 11.16
CA GLU A 161 -9.09 4.38 11.93
C GLU A 161 -10.47 4.15 11.34
N ALA A 162 -10.61 4.31 10.02
CA ALA A 162 -11.89 4.11 9.32
C ALA A 162 -12.42 2.67 9.39
N THR A 163 -11.54 1.69 9.56
CA THR A 163 -11.90 0.26 9.69
C THR A 163 -12.00 -0.21 11.13
N SER A 164 -11.43 0.53 12.08
CA SER A 164 -11.51 0.23 13.51
C SER A 164 -12.85 0.66 14.12
N ASP A 165 -13.47 1.73 13.63
CA ASP A 165 -14.73 2.24 14.16
C ASP A 165 -15.92 1.64 13.42
N VAL A 166 -16.50 0.59 14.00
CA VAL A 166 -17.66 -0.11 13.43
C VAL A 166 -18.97 0.45 14.00
N PRO A 167 -19.90 0.95 13.16
CA PRO A 167 -21.19 1.44 13.62
C PRO A 167 -22.04 0.31 14.23
N VAL A 168 -22.50 0.47 15.46
CA VAL A 168 -23.17 -0.57 16.26
C VAL A 168 -24.58 -0.93 15.82
N ALA A 169 -25.27 -0.16 15.03
CA ALA A 169 -26.53 -0.56 14.40
C ALA A 169 -27.06 0.46 13.38
N ALA A 170 -27.89 0.00 12.45
CA ALA A 170 -28.71 0.90 11.65
C ALA A 170 -29.69 1.67 12.55
N LYS A 171 -29.62 3.02 12.50
CA LYS A 171 -30.52 3.92 13.22
C LYS A 171 -31.97 3.49 13.06
N LYS A 172 -32.73 3.40 14.15
CA LYS A 172 -34.18 3.40 14.09
C LYS A 172 -34.63 4.70 13.44
N LYS A 173 -35.45 4.58 12.38
CA LYS A 173 -36.00 5.73 11.65
C LYS A 173 -36.67 6.69 12.60
N GLY A 174 -36.12 7.89 12.79
CA GLY A 174 -36.71 8.98 13.57
C GLY A 174 -35.99 9.38 14.86
N VAL A 175 -34.80 8.89 15.12
CA VAL A 175 -33.98 9.32 16.26
C VAL A 175 -32.69 9.99 15.75
N ASP A 176 -32.47 11.23 16.14
CA ASP A 176 -31.32 12.09 15.74
C ASP A 176 -30.13 11.92 16.70
N GLU A 177 -29.87 10.67 17.13
CA GLU A 177 -28.69 10.37 17.94
C GLU A 177 -27.48 10.09 17.04
N ALA A 178 -26.30 10.53 17.49
CA ALA A 178 -25.05 10.20 16.83
C ALA A 178 -24.89 8.66 16.75
N PRO A 179 -24.32 8.11 15.68
CA PRO A 179 -24.08 6.68 15.61
C PRO A 179 -23.15 6.26 16.76
N GLU A 180 -23.55 5.21 17.45
CA GLU A 180 -22.71 4.55 18.44
C GLU A 180 -21.70 3.68 17.67
N TYR A 181 -20.41 3.84 17.97
CA TYR A 181 -19.33 3.07 17.36
C TYR A 181 -18.78 2.10 18.41
N VAL A 182 -18.48 0.89 18.00
CA VAL A 182 -17.62 -0.04 18.74
C VAL A 182 -16.25 0.00 18.10
N HIS A 183 -15.26 0.30 18.90
CA HIS A 183 -13.87 0.20 18.46
C HIS A 183 -13.48 -1.26 18.34
N LYS A 184 -12.92 -1.64 17.18
CA LYS A 184 -12.37 -2.95 16.88
C LYS A 184 -10.86 -2.79 16.71
N ASP A 185 -10.10 -3.53 17.49
CA ASP A 185 -8.66 -3.59 17.31
C ASP A 185 -8.35 -4.21 15.94
N ILE A 186 -7.86 -3.40 15.01
CA ILE A 186 -7.44 -3.81 13.69
C ILE A 186 -5.92 -3.91 13.67
N PHE A 187 -5.40 -5.13 13.50
CA PHE A 187 -3.98 -5.31 13.28
C PHE A 187 -3.57 -4.78 11.90
N ALA A 188 -2.52 -3.98 11.84
CA ALA A 188 -1.98 -3.49 10.58
C ALA A 188 -0.47 -3.71 10.51
N VAL A 189 -0.01 -4.22 9.36
CA VAL A 189 1.41 -4.36 9.08
C VAL A 189 1.74 -3.81 7.70
N GLY A 190 2.76 -2.96 7.62
CA GLY A 190 3.30 -2.46 6.37
C GLY A 190 4.42 -3.35 5.84
N ASP A 191 4.34 -3.69 4.57
CA ASP A 191 5.44 -4.28 3.81
C ASP A 191 6.26 -3.15 3.21
N PHE A 192 7.26 -2.72 3.99
CA PHE A 192 8.16 -1.63 3.66
C PHE A 192 9.58 -2.20 3.50
N TRP A 193 9.99 -2.43 2.27
CA TRP A 193 11.24 -3.12 1.97
C TRP A 193 12.46 -2.20 2.09
N HIS A 194 12.94 -1.99 3.32
CA HIS A 194 14.11 -1.14 3.58
C HIS A 194 15.01 -1.74 4.66
N TRP A 195 16.33 -1.65 4.45
CA TRP A 195 17.36 -2.20 5.34
C TRP A 195 17.64 -1.34 6.60
N ASN A 196 17.25 -0.06 6.59
CA ASN A 196 17.50 0.86 7.70
C ASN A 196 16.25 1.04 8.57
N THR A 197 16.36 0.71 9.84
CA THR A 197 15.27 0.82 10.82
C THR A 197 14.81 2.24 11.09
N GLU A 198 15.59 3.26 10.78
CA GLU A 198 15.16 4.67 10.93
C GLU A 198 13.97 4.98 10.03
N TYR A 199 13.98 4.45 8.78
CA TYR A 199 12.85 4.60 7.85
C TYR A 199 11.61 3.86 8.35
N LEU A 200 11.77 2.61 8.80
CA LEU A 200 10.66 1.82 9.35
C LEU A 200 10.06 2.50 10.59
N ASN A 201 10.89 2.94 11.53
CA ASN A 201 10.44 3.67 12.72
C ASN A 201 9.83 5.03 12.37
N GLY A 202 10.37 5.72 11.36
CA GLY A 202 9.81 6.97 10.83
C GLY A 202 8.39 6.78 10.32
N TYR A 203 8.17 5.74 9.53
CA TYR A 203 6.84 5.40 9.00
C TYR A 203 5.86 4.98 10.12
N ILE A 204 6.29 4.12 11.04
CA ILE A 204 5.49 3.73 12.22
C ILE A 204 5.04 4.98 12.99
N LYS A 205 5.97 5.89 13.28
CA LYS A 205 5.66 7.16 13.95
C LYS A 205 4.69 8.03 13.16
N ALA A 206 4.83 8.07 11.83
CA ALA A 206 3.96 8.86 10.96
C ALA A 206 2.53 8.28 10.86
N THR A 207 2.33 7.01 11.21
CA THR A 207 0.99 6.41 11.41
C THR A 207 0.47 6.56 12.85
N ASP A 208 1.04 7.45 13.68
CA ASP A 208 0.76 7.56 15.11
C ASP A 208 0.92 6.23 15.88
N ASN A 209 1.81 5.37 15.42
CA ASN A 209 2.04 4.00 15.91
C ASN A 209 0.86 3.03 15.72
N GLU A 210 -0.05 3.30 14.81
CA GLU A 210 -1.13 2.37 14.48
C GLU A 210 -0.63 1.15 13.69
N ALA A 211 0.32 1.35 12.76
CA ALA A 211 0.87 0.27 11.97
C ALA A 211 2.13 -0.36 12.61
N SER A 212 2.26 -1.67 12.44
CA SER A 212 3.52 -2.44 12.61
C SER A 212 4.24 -2.54 11.27
N MET A 213 5.51 -2.94 11.27
CA MET A 213 6.29 -3.16 10.04
C MET A 213 6.94 -4.54 10.03
N PHE A 214 7.09 -5.12 8.85
CA PHE A 214 7.98 -6.26 8.69
C PHE A 214 9.42 -5.88 9.03
N ASP A 215 10.09 -6.72 9.81
CA ASP A 215 11.49 -6.53 10.20
C ASP A 215 12.42 -6.99 9.08
N VAL A 216 12.46 -6.22 8.00
CA VAL A 216 13.31 -6.48 6.84
C VAL A 216 14.80 -6.50 7.20
N PRO A 217 15.34 -5.60 8.08
CA PRO A 217 16.71 -5.72 8.54
C PRO A 217 17.02 -7.06 9.20
N LEU A 218 16.11 -7.62 10.01
CA LEU A 218 16.31 -8.94 10.61
C LEU A 218 16.29 -10.06 9.56
N HIS A 219 15.43 -9.95 8.56
CA HIS A 219 15.44 -10.88 7.41
C HIS A 219 16.81 -10.90 6.72
N PHE A 220 17.42 -9.75 6.47
CA PHE A 220 18.78 -9.68 5.92
C PHE A 220 19.82 -10.31 6.86
N ASN A 221 19.72 -10.09 8.16
CA ASN A 221 20.62 -10.72 9.12
C ASN A 221 20.48 -12.25 9.09
N PHE A 222 19.27 -12.79 8.95
CA PHE A 222 19.06 -14.24 8.77
C PHE A 222 19.68 -14.76 7.47
N HIS A 223 19.51 -14.01 6.38
CA HIS A 223 20.13 -14.34 5.11
C HIS A 223 21.65 -14.39 5.25
N ASP A 224 22.28 -13.32 5.78
CA ASP A 224 23.72 -13.22 5.97
C ASP A 224 24.26 -14.35 6.86
N ALA A 225 23.55 -14.67 7.93
CA ALA A 225 23.91 -15.79 8.78
C ALA A 225 23.84 -17.15 8.04
N SER A 226 22.86 -17.30 7.14
CA SER A 226 22.67 -18.55 6.37
C SER A 226 23.76 -18.80 5.33
N VAL A 227 24.31 -17.75 4.73
CA VAL A 227 25.32 -17.84 3.67
C VAL A 227 26.77 -17.71 4.18
N ALA A 228 26.98 -17.40 5.45
CA ALA A 228 28.30 -17.17 6.02
C ALA A 228 29.10 -18.44 6.35
N ASP A 229 28.61 -19.60 5.99
CA ASP A 229 29.27 -20.92 6.15
C ASP A 229 29.86 -21.17 7.57
N GLY A 230 29.13 -20.71 8.61
CA GLY A 230 29.51 -20.83 10.00
C GLY A 230 30.39 -19.68 10.56
N GLU A 231 30.75 -18.73 9.74
CA GLU A 231 31.58 -17.55 10.13
C GLU A 231 30.74 -16.42 10.76
N TYR A 232 29.39 -16.51 10.73
CA TYR A 232 28.50 -15.46 11.26
C TYR A 232 28.53 -15.43 12.80
N ASN A 233 28.73 -14.24 13.36
CA ASN A 233 28.61 -14.04 14.80
C ASN A 233 27.14 -13.97 15.21
N MET A 234 26.61 -15.03 15.78
CA MET A 234 25.20 -15.09 16.20
C MET A 234 24.80 -14.02 17.23
N ALA A 235 25.76 -13.40 17.95
CA ALA A 235 25.47 -12.27 18.83
C ALA A 235 25.03 -11.00 18.07
N ASP A 236 25.34 -10.92 16.78
CA ASP A 236 24.97 -9.79 15.92
C ASP A 236 23.62 -9.99 15.20
N LEU A 237 22.96 -11.14 15.37
CA LEU A 237 21.75 -11.49 14.63
C LEU A 237 20.62 -10.46 14.75
N LEU A 238 20.42 -9.87 15.91
CA LEU A 238 19.40 -8.84 16.14
C LEU A 238 19.91 -7.41 15.91
N LYS A 239 21.20 -7.24 15.62
CA LYS A 239 21.79 -5.91 15.50
C LYS A 239 21.20 -5.14 14.31
N GLY A 240 20.77 -3.90 14.59
CA GLY A 240 20.16 -3.05 13.58
C GLY A 240 18.76 -3.47 13.12
N SER A 241 18.15 -4.45 13.79
CA SER A 241 16.79 -4.90 13.48
C SER A 241 15.71 -4.00 14.11
N LEU A 242 14.51 -4.07 13.57
CA LEU A 242 13.34 -3.43 14.15
C LEU A 242 12.98 -4.09 15.49
N MET A 243 13.16 -5.41 15.61
CA MET A 243 12.97 -6.16 16.84
C MET A 243 13.84 -5.60 17.99
N MET A 244 15.00 -5.07 17.68
CA MET A 244 15.88 -4.46 18.69
C MET A 244 15.51 -3.00 19.02
N SER A 245 15.03 -2.23 18.03
CA SER A 245 14.75 -0.80 18.19
C SER A 245 13.30 -0.50 18.58
N ASN A 246 12.34 -1.35 18.16
CA ASN A 246 10.90 -1.18 18.39
C ASN A 246 10.18 -2.54 18.40
N PRO A 247 10.41 -3.40 19.41
CA PRO A 247 9.94 -4.79 19.41
C PRO A 247 8.41 -4.91 19.35
N GLU A 248 7.67 -3.95 19.90
CA GLU A 248 6.20 -3.96 19.92
C GLU A 248 5.59 -3.77 18.53
N LYS A 249 6.35 -3.20 17.59
CA LYS A 249 5.92 -2.90 16.22
C LYS A 249 6.66 -3.75 15.17
N ALA A 250 7.51 -4.66 15.60
CA ALA A 250 8.26 -5.53 14.72
C ALA A 250 7.50 -6.81 14.39
N VAL A 251 7.26 -7.05 13.11
CA VAL A 251 6.74 -8.32 12.60
C VAL A 251 7.89 -9.08 11.94
N THR A 252 8.41 -10.07 12.62
CA THR A 252 9.58 -10.83 12.16
C THR A 252 9.18 -11.90 11.14
N PHE A 253 10.04 -12.15 10.17
CA PHE A 253 9.88 -13.21 9.17
C PHE A 253 11.26 -13.74 8.74
N VAL A 254 11.29 -14.96 8.25
CA VAL A 254 12.52 -15.56 7.68
C VAL A 254 12.50 -15.44 6.16
N ASP A 255 11.35 -15.73 5.55
CA ASP A 255 11.16 -15.77 4.11
C ASP A 255 9.71 -15.40 3.77
N ASN A 256 9.49 -14.92 2.55
CA ASN A 256 8.16 -14.59 2.04
C ASN A 256 8.05 -14.95 0.55
N HIS A 257 6.91 -14.65 -0.08
CA HIS A 257 6.64 -14.95 -1.48
C HIS A 257 7.53 -14.17 -2.47
N GLU A 258 8.21 -13.12 -2.02
CA GLU A 258 9.11 -12.30 -2.84
C GLU A 258 10.57 -12.73 -2.69
N SER A 259 11.00 -13.15 -1.49
CA SER A 259 12.37 -13.58 -1.21
C SER A 259 12.59 -15.09 -1.40
N GLN A 260 11.53 -15.89 -1.49
CA GLN A 260 11.62 -17.33 -1.78
C GLN A 260 12.22 -17.63 -3.16
N VAL A 261 12.64 -18.86 -3.38
CA VAL A 261 13.17 -19.35 -4.67
C VAL A 261 12.18 -19.06 -5.81
N GLY A 262 12.64 -18.36 -6.82
CA GLY A 262 11.83 -17.88 -7.95
C GLY A 262 11.07 -16.56 -7.67
N GLY A 263 11.19 -15.99 -6.49
CA GLY A 263 10.65 -14.67 -6.15
C GLY A 263 11.49 -13.52 -6.75
N VAL A 264 10.92 -12.31 -6.77
CA VAL A 264 11.59 -11.12 -7.32
C VAL A 264 12.79 -10.67 -6.50
N LEU A 265 12.87 -11.07 -5.24
CA LEU A 265 13.93 -10.76 -4.29
C LEU A 265 14.72 -12.02 -3.86
N GLU A 266 14.75 -13.08 -4.70
CA GLU A 266 15.42 -14.36 -4.36
C GLU A 266 16.88 -14.20 -3.96
N SER A 267 17.56 -13.16 -4.41
CA SER A 267 18.98 -12.91 -4.13
C SER A 267 19.24 -12.07 -2.87
N TYR A 268 18.21 -11.79 -2.09
CA TYR A 268 18.30 -11.01 -0.87
C TYR A 268 18.02 -11.83 0.37
#